data_bdb0e0f74be86824495a95d998a34f91
#
_entry.id   bdb0e0f74be86824495a95d998a34f91
#
_cell.length_a   1.000
_cell.length_b   1.000
_cell.length_c   1.000
_cell.angle_alpha   90.00
_cell.angle_beta   90.00
_cell.angle_gamma   90.00
#
_symmetry.space_group_name_H-M   'P 1'
#
loop_
_entity.id
_entity.type
_entity.pdbx_description
1 polymer ?
#
loop_
_entity_poly.entity_id
_entity_poly.type
_entity_poly.pdbx_seq_one_letter_code
_entity_poly.pdbx_strand_id
1 'polypeptide(L)'
;LSLANHIGAEETGRLAEFAFNSDLAILFIFVISPFADSLAYVFGRFLKGKFPKKMAPVVSPNKTVIGGIGGLVGGAVGAAILYFAYNAVAGSCAQMYRWLPVYLLIGLLAAAATEFGDLVESCIKRKVDIKDMGKLMPGHGGILDRIDGTQFAAVVVYLSFIIIHAIA
;
A
#
# COMPACT_ATOMS: atom_id res chain seq x y z
N LEU A 1 10.01 -39.48 -7.29
CA LEU A 1 9.08 -38.38 -7.50
C LEU A 1 8.58 -37.74 -6.19
N SER A 2 8.29 -38.54 -5.11
CA SER A 2 7.80 -38.00 -3.84
C SER A 2 8.84 -37.18 -3.07
N LEU A 3 10.11 -37.64 -3.05
CA LEU A 3 11.18 -36.95 -2.33
C LEU A 3 11.53 -35.60 -2.94
N ALA A 4 11.55 -35.51 -4.29
CA ALA A 4 11.81 -34.26 -4.99
C ALA A 4 10.69 -33.22 -4.77
N ASN A 5 9.44 -33.68 -4.66
CA ASN A 5 8.31 -32.80 -4.32
C ASN A 5 8.36 -32.31 -2.86
N HIS A 6 8.80 -33.16 -1.92
CA HIS A 6 8.96 -32.75 -0.52
C HIS A 6 10.08 -31.72 -0.34
N ILE A 7 11.25 -31.95 -0.98
CA ILE A 7 12.38 -31.00 -0.92
C ILE A 7 11.98 -29.66 -1.55
N GLY A 8 11.27 -29.67 -2.68
CA GLY A 8 10.79 -28.46 -3.32
C GLY A 8 9.75 -27.69 -2.49
N ALA A 9 8.87 -28.39 -1.76
CA ALA A 9 7.87 -27.77 -0.89
C ALA A 9 8.52 -27.13 0.36
N GLU A 10 9.48 -27.83 0.99
CA GLU A 10 10.21 -27.29 2.15
C GLU A 10 11.09 -26.08 1.79
N GLU A 11 11.70 -26.11 0.60
CA GLU A 11 12.50 -24.99 0.09
C GLU A 11 11.62 -23.79 -0.27
N THR A 12 10.45 -24.03 -0.84
CA THR A 12 9.44 -22.98 -1.13
C THR A 12 8.90 -22.38 0.15
N GLY A 13 8.60 -23.19 1.17
CA GLY A 13 8.12 -22.70 2.47
C GLY A 13 9.16 -21.82 3.17
N ARG A 14 10.43 -22.22 3.19
CA ARG A 14 11.53 -21.41 3.76
C ARG A 14 11.78 -20.11 2.99
N LEU A 15 11.66 -20.14 1.66
CA LEU A 15 11.78 -18.93 0.84
C LEU A 15 10.60 -17.97 1.05
N ALA A 16 9.39 -18.49 1.23
CA ALA A 16 8.22 -17.69 1.55
C ALA A 16 8.35 -17.03 2.93
N GLU A 17 8.81 -17.78 3.94
CA GLU A 17 9.07 -17.26 5.29
C GLU A 17 10.12 -16.13 5.26
N PHE A 18 11.19 -16.30 4.49
CA PHE A 18 12.21 -15.27 4.32
C PHE A 18 11.69 -14.05 3.54
N ALA A 19 10.89 -14.26 2.50
CA ALA A 19 10.38 -13.21 1.64
C ALA A 19 9.23 -12.40 2.27
N PHE A 20 8.55 -12.94 3.29
CA PHE A 20 7.35 -12.34 3.90
C PHE A 20 7.40 -12.40 5.43
N ASN A 21 8.45 -11.84 6.03
CA ASN A 21 8.57 -11.73 7.48
C ASN A 21 7.83 -10.51 8.04
N SER A 22 7.63 -10.46 9.37
CA SER A 22 6.92 -9.37 10.04
C SER A 22 7.59 -8.00 9.87
N ASP A 23 8.92 -7.94 9.79
CA ASP A 23 9.66 -6.70 9.61
C ASP A 23 9.39 -6.11 8.22
N LEU A 24 9.32 -6.98 7.22
CA LEU A 24 8.96 -6.59 5.87
C LEU A 24 7.50 -6.10 5.79
N ALA A 25 6.56 -6.71 6.53
CA ALA A 25 5.18 -6.24 6.59
C ALA A 25 5.09 -4.80 7.10
N ILE A 26 5.85 -4.47 8.14
CA ILE A 26 5.93 -3.12 8.67
C ILE A 26 6.50 -2.14 7.61
N LEU A 27 7.59 -2.54 6.95
CA LEU A 27 8.17 -1.73 5.87
C LEU A 27 7.20 -1.52 4.71
N PHE A 28 6.42 -2.54 4.34
CA PHE A 28 5.37 -2.42 3.32
C PHE A 28 4.39 -1.29 3.66
N ILE A 29 3.88 -1.27 4.87
CA ILE A 29 2.90 -0.28 5.33
C ILE A 29 3.48 1.14 5.23
N PHE A 30 4.69 1.34 5.78
CA PHE A 30 5.32 2.65 5.84
C PHE A 30 5.89 3.15 4.50
N VAL A 31 6.15 2.26 3.54
CA VAL A 31 6.62 2.65 2.21
C VAL A 31 5.44 2.87 1.27
N ILE A 32 4.49 1.94 1.20
CA ILE A 32 3.43 1.97 0.19
C ILE A 32 2.49 3.15 0.41
N SER A 33 2.04 3.42 1.66
CA SER A 33 1.08 4.49 1.93
C SER A 33 1.60 5.87 1.50
N PRO A 34 2.81 6.34 1.90
CA PRO A 34 3.33 7.62 1.43
C PRO A 34 3.61 7.68 -0.08
N PHE A 35 4.01 6.56 -0.70
CA PHE A 35 4.21 6.53 -2.15
C PHE A 35 2.88 6.64 -2.90
N ALA A 36 1.83 5.97 -2.43
CA ALA A 36 0.48 6.08 -2.97
C ALA A 36 -0.02 7.52 -2.90
N ASP A 37 0.05 8.16 -1.72
CA ASP A 37 -0.38 9.54 -1.52
C ASP A 37 0.42 10.54 -2.36
N SER A 38 1.74 10.37 -2.44
CA SER A 38 2.61 11.26 -3.21
C SER A 38 2.30 11.21 -4.70
N LEU A 39 2.16 10.01 -5.28
CA LEU A 39 1.84 9.88 -6.69
C LEU A 39 0.38 10.21 -6.99
N ALA A 40 -0.56 9.94 -6.08
CA ALA A 40 -1.93 10.42 -6.17
C ALA A 40 -1.98 11.95 -6.27
N TYR A 41 -1.22 12.63 -5.43
CA TYR A 41 -1.10 14.09 -5.47
C TYR A 41 -0.47 14.60 -6.76
N VAL A 42 0.64 14.02 -7.19
CA VAL A 42 1.34 14.40 -8.43
C VAL A 42 0.43 14.24 -9.64
N PHE A 43 -0.15 13.05 -9.82
CA PHE A 43 -1.06 12.79 -10.95
C PHE A 43 -2.31 13.66 -10.87
N GLY A 44 -2.90 13.80 -9.68
CA GLY A 44 -4.05 14.66 -9.45
C GLY A 44 -3.78 16.13 -9.78
N ARG A 45 -2.58 16.63 -9.48
CA ARG A 45 -2.20 18.02 -9.74
C ARG A 45 -1.86 18.27 -11.21
N PHE A 46 -1.03 17.44 -11.82
CA PHE A 46 -0.50 17.69 -13.18
C PHE A 46 -1.48 17.27 -14.27
N LEU A 47 -2.28 16.22 -14.06
CA LEU A 47 -3.19 15.71 -15.10
C LEU A 47 -4.64 16.15 -14.93
N LYS A 48 -4.99 16.90 -13.85
CA LYS A 48 -6.34 17.44 -13.64
C LYS A 48 -6.87 18.25 -14.83
N GLY A 49 -5.99 18.96 -15.54
CA GLY A 49 -6.37 19.73 -16.73
C GLY A 49 -6.88 18.87 -17.89
N LYS A 50 -6.33 17.66 -18.08
CA LYS A 50 -6.76 16.71 -19.11
C LYS A 50 -7.91 15.81 -18.65
N PHE A 51 -7.97 15.49 -17.34
CA PHE A 51 -8.93 14.53 -16.75
C PHE A 51 -9.59 15.17 -15.51
N PRO A 52 -10.55 16.11 -15.68
CA PRO A 52 -11.14 16.87 -14.58
C PRO A 52 -12.12 16.06 -13.72
N LYS A 53 -12.36 14.77 -14.04
CA LYS A 53 -13.34 13.93 -13.35
C LYS A 53 -12.96 13.75 -11.89
N LYS A 54 -13.85 14.15 -10.98
CA LYS A 54 -13.70 14.02 -9.53
C LYS A 54 -14.07 12.60 -9.08
N MET A 55 -13.36 12.06 -8.08
CA MET A 55 -13.64 10.75 -7.51
C MET A 55 -14.82 10.81 -6.54
N ALA A 56 -14.84 11.78 -5.63
CA ALA A 56 -15.87 11.95 -4.61
C ALA A 56 -16.21 13.43 -4.43
N PRO A 57 -17.07 14.03 -5.31
CA PRO A 57 -17.31 15.48 -5.34
C PRO A 57 -17.86 16.04 -4.03
N VAL A 58 -18.69 15.27 -3.31
CA VAL A 58 -19.37 15.69 -2.08
C VAL A 58 -18.45 15.53 -0.86
N VAL A 59 -17.68 14.45 -0.79
CA VAL A 59 -16.87 14.07 0.36
C VAL A 59 -15.49 14.74 0.30
N SER A 60 -14.83 14.63 -0.84
CA SER A 60 -13.48 15.17 -1.07
C SER A 60 -13.42 15.82 -2.46
N PRO A 61 -13.76 17.13 -2.57
CA PRO A 61 -13.87 17.83 -3.86
C PRO A 61 -12.52 17.98 -4.60
N ASN A 62 -11.40 17.76 -3.91
CA ASN A 62 -10.06 17.87 -4.49
C ASN A 62 -9.54 16.54 -5.05
N LYS A 63 -10.11 15.39 -4.66
CA LYS A 63 -9.71 14.10 -5.18
C LYS A 63 -10.23 13.87 -6.60
N THR A 64 -9.30 13.55 -7.51
CA THR A 64 -9.60 13.24 -8.92
C THR A 64 -9.44 11.74 -9.18
N VAL A 65 -10.18 11.21 -10.14
CA VAL A 65 -10.04 9.80 -10.56
C VAL A 65 -8.63 9.50 -11.05
N ILE A 66 -8.02 10.45 -11.77
CA ILE A 66 -6.64 10.30 -12.25
C ILE A 66 -5.63 10.31 -11.08
N GLY A 67 -5.94 11.04 -10.01
CA GLY A 67 -5.16 10.98 -8.77
C GLY A 67 -5.23 9.59 -8.14
N GLY A 68 -6.42 8.98 -8.02
CA GLY A 68 -6.55 7.63 -7.50
C GLY A 68 -5.80 6.57 -8.34
N ILE A 69 -5.84 6.68 -9.68
CA ILE A 69 -5.00 5.84 -10.55
C ILE A 69 -3.50 6.07 -10.25
N GLY A 70 -3.10 7.34 -10.04
CA GLY A 70 -1.75 7.70 -9.64
C GLY A 70 -1.35 7.06 -8.29
N GLY A 71 -2.29 7.00 -7.33
CA GLY A 71 -2.08 6.33 -6.04
C GLY A 71 -1.85 4.83 -6.19
N LEU A 72 -2.64 4.15 -7.01
CA LEU A 72 -2.43 2.73 -7.33
C LEU A 72 -1.05 2.47 -7.97
N VAL A 73 -0.67 3.31 -8.94
CA VAL A 73 0.68 3.25 -9.53
C VAL A 73 1.75 3.50 -8.47
N GLY A 74 1.50 4.44 -7.56
CA GLY A 74 2.38 4.75 -6.42
C GLY A 74 2.62 3.54 -5.52
N GLY A 75 1.56 2.81 -5.18
CA GLY A 75 1.67 1.58 -4.40
C GLY A 75 2.47 0.50 -5.11
N ALA A 76 2.26 0.30 -6.41
CA ALA A 76 3.05 -0.64 -7.20
C ALA A 76 4.53 -0.24 -7.27
N VAL A 77 4.82 1.04 -7.48
CA VAL A 77 6.19 1.58 -7.49
C VAL A 77 6.85 1.42 -6.12
N GLY A 78 6.15 1.77 -5.04
CA GLY A 78 6.65 1.58 -3.67
C GLY A 78 6.97 0.11 -3.37
N ALA A 79 6.09 -0.82 -3.76
CA ALA A 79 6.31 -2.25 -3.62
C ALA A 79 7.51 -2.74 -4.45
N ALA A 80 7.68 -2.25 -5.68
CA ALA A 80 8.84 -2.58 -6.51
C ALA A 80 10.15 -2.08 -5.88
N ILE A 81 10.17 -0.84 -5.40
CA ILE A 81 11.34 -0.27 -4.71
C ILE A 81 11.69 -1.11 -3.49
N LEU A 82 10.70 -1.45 -2.67
CA LEU A 82 10.90 -2.27 -1.48
C LEU A 82 11.43 -3.67 -1.84
N TYR A 83 10.89 -4.28 -2.90
CA TYR A 83 11.37 -5.55 -3.41
C TYR A 83 12.84 -5.49 -3.79
N PHE A 84 13.26 -4.52 -4.60
CA PHE A 84 14.65 -4.38 -5.03
C PHE A 84 15.58 -4.01 -3.86
N ALA A 85 15.15 -3.12 -2.96
CA ALA A 85 15.92 -2.74 -1.78
C ALA A 85 16.15 -3.95 -0.84
N TYR A 86 15.10 -4.72 -0.58
CA TYR A 86 15.18 -5.91 0.25
C TYR A 86 16.11 -6.97 -0.35
N ASN A 87 16.01 -7.21 -1.66
CA ASN A 87 16.92 -8.13 -2.37
C ASN A 87 18.37 -7.68 -2.33
N ALA A 88 18.63 -6.39 -2.43
CA ALA A 88 19.99 -5.84 -2.37
C ALA A 88 20.63 -6.04 -0.98
N VAL A 89 19.84 -5.95 0.08
CA VAL A 89 20.31 -6.12 1.47
C VAL A 89 20.40 -7.59 1.87
N ALA A 90 19.43 -8.39 1.48
CA ALA A 90 19.33 -9.81 1.90
C ALA A 90 20.24 -10.77 1.11
N GLY A 91 20.88 -10.29 0.02
CA GLY A 91 21.69 -11.11 -0.87
C GLY A 91 20.83 -11.96 -1.82
N SER A 92 21.04 -11.80 -3.10
CA SER A 92 20.21 -12.40 -4.16
C SER A 92 20.07 -13.90 -4.07
N CYS A 93 18.96 -14.40 -3.56
CA CYS A 93 18.50 -15.72 -3.89
C CYS A 93 17.93 -15.69 -5.32
N ALA A 94 18.49 -16.48 -6.23
CA ALA A 94 18.13 -16.51 -7.66
C ALA A 94 16.65 -16.82 -7.94
N GLN A 95 15.89 -17.28 -6.95
CA GLN A 95 14.46 -17.59 -7.05
C GLN A 95 13.54 -16.45 -6.59
N MET A 96 14.08 -15.39 -6.08
CA MET A 96 13.28 -14.28 -5.48
C MET A 96 12.49 -13.47 -6.51
N TYR A 97 12.89 -13.47 -7.80
CA TYR A 97 12.12 -12.80 -8.86
C TYR A 97 10.68 -13.35 -9.04
N ARG A 98 10.42 -14.58 -8.58
CA ARG A 98 9.09 -15.19 -8.59
C ARG A 98 8.09 -14.44 -7.71
N TRP A 99 8.56 -13.74 -6.69
CA TRP A 99 7.72 -13.01 -5.75
C TRP A 99 7.42 -11.57 -6.15
N LEU A 100 8.10 -11.04 -7.16
CA LEU A 100 7.84 -9.68 -7.65
C LEU A 100 6.36 -9.43 -7.99
N PRO A 101 5.65 -10.31 -8.71
CA PRO A 101 4.22 -10.10 -8.98
C PRO A 101 3.37 -10.05 -7.72
N VAL A 102 3.73 -10.84 -6.71
CA VAL A 102 3.03 -10.85 -5.41
C VAL A 102 3.25 -9.54 -4.66
N TYR A 103 4.49 -9.03 -4.64
CA TYR A 103 4.81 -7.71 -4.07
C TYR A 103 4.00 -6.61 -4.75
N LEU A 104 3.95 -6.60 -6.08
CA LEU A 104 3.17 -5.62 -6.84
C LEU A 104 1.67 -5.72 -6.54
N LEU A 105 1.14 -6.93 -6.43
CA LEU A 105 -0.26 -7.16 -6.09
C LEU A 105 -0.58 -6.63 -4.68
N ILE A 106 0.26 -6.94 -3.68
CA ILE A 106 0.09 -6.42 -2.32
C ILE A 106 0.17 -4.89 -2.34
N GLY A 107 1.13 -4.32 -3.08
CA GLY A 107 1.27 -2.88 -3.23
C GLY A 107 0.05 -2.20 -3.81
N LEU A 108 -0.55 -2.78 -4.86
CA LEU A 108 -1.80 -2.30 -5.45
C LEU A 108 -2.98 -2.37 -4.48
N LEU A 109 -3.14 -3.50 -3.78
CA LEU A 109 -4.22 -3.69 -2.82
C LEU A 109 -4.08 -2.76 -1.60
N ALA A 110 -2.86 -2.60 -1.08
CA ALA A 110 -2.57 -1.69 0.02
C ALA A 110 -2.80 -0.22 -0.39
N ALA A 111 -2.41 0.18 -1.59
CA ALA A 111 -2.68 1.52 -2.12
C ALA A 111 -4.19 1.77 -2.30
N ALA A 112 -4.93 0.80 -2.81
CA ALA A 112 -6.39 0.90 -2.89
C ALA A 112 -7.02 1.06 -1.51
N ALA A 113 -6.53 0.33 -0.51
CA ALA A 113 -6.97 0.44 0.87
C ALA A 113 -6.62 1.80 1.49
N THR A 114 -5.42 2.35 1.21
CA THR A 114 -5.03 3.72 1.61
C THR A 114 -6.01 4.75 1.06
N GLU A 115 -6.28 4.72 -0.24
CA GLU A 115 -7.22 5.64 -0.89
C GLU A 115 -8.64 5.52 -0.32
N PHE A 116 -9.07 4.30 -0.02
CA PHE A 116 -10.36 4.03 0.60
C PHE A 116 -10.42 4.57 2.02
N GLY A 117 -9.39 4.35 2.83
CA GLY A 117 -9.29 4.84 4.21
C GLY A 117 -9.42 6.35 4.31
N ASP A 118 -8.70 7.08 3.45
CA ASP A 118 -8.75 8.53 3.36
C ASP A 118 -10.17 9.04 2.91
N LEU A 119 -10.84 8.30 2.03
CA LEU A 119 -12.24 8.61 1.68
C LEU A 119 -13.19 8.37 2.86
N VAL A 120 -13.02 7.28 3.61
CA VAL A 120 -13.84 6.96 4.79
C VAL A 120 -13.67 8.04 5.85
N GLU A 121 -12.43 8.43 6.18
CA GLU A 121 -12.16 9.50 7.14
C GLU A 121 -12.75 10.83 6.68
N SER A 122 -12.56 11.20 5.42
CA SER A 122 -13.17 12.38 4.82
C SER A 122 -14.69 12.36 4.94
N CYS A 123 -15.33 11.21 4.76
CA CYS A 123 -16.77 11.04 4.91
C CYS A 123 -17.22 11.27 6.36
N ILE A 124 -16.49 10.71 7.33
CA ILE A 124 -16.76 10.90 8.76
C ILE A 124 -16.64 12.39 9.13
N LYS A 125 -15.57 13.07 8.69
CA LYS A 125 -15.37 14.50 8.94
C LYS A 125 -16.54 15.35 8.43
N ARG A 126 -17.07 15.06 7.24
CA ARG A 126 -18.23 15.78 6.70
C ARG A 126 -19.52 15.53 7.50
N LYS A 127 -19.72 14.30 8.02
CA LYS A 127 -20.90 13.97 8.83
C LYS A 127 -20.96 14.71 10.16
N VAL A 128 -19.80 15.00 10.77
CA VAL A 128 -19.70 15.73 12.04
C VAL A 128 -19.34 17.22 11.85
N ASP A 129 -19.38 17.70 10.62
CA ASP A 129 -19.11 19.09 10.24
C ASP A 129 -17.77 19.64 10.72
N ILE A 130 -16.74 18.77 10.73
CA ILE A 130 -15.37 19.14 11.03
C ILE A 130 -14.49 18.99 9.78
N LYS A 131 -13.36 19.69 9.80
CA LYS A 131 -12.37 19.60 8.71
C LYS A 131 -11.19 18.69 9.10
N ASP A 132 -10.73 18.79 10.32
CA ASP A 132 -9.57 18.07 10.84
C ASP A 132 -9.97 17.34 12.13
N MET A 133 -9.46 16.11 12.34
CA MET A 133 -9.79 15.27 13.52
C MET A 133 -9.09 15.71 14.80
N GLY A 134 -8.30 16.79 14.76
CA GLY A 134 -7.63 17.33 15.93
C GLY A 134 -6.74 18.52 15.59
N LYS A 135 -6.14 19.11 16.64
CA LYS A 135 -5.24 20.27 16.54
C LYS A 135 -3.85 19.98 17.13
N LEU A 136 -3.46 18.70 17.20
CA LEU A 136 -2.23 18.31 17.87
C LEU A 136 -0.98 18.83 17.13
N MET A 137 -1.03 18.92 15.80
CA MET A 137 0.04 19.48 14.99
C MET A 137 -0.39 20.84 14.42
N PRO A 138 0.20 21.96 14.86
CA PRO A 138 -0.13 23.29 14.32
C PRO A 138 0.04 23.32 12.80
N GLY A 139 -1.05 23.65 12.09
CA GLY A 139 -1.07 23.73 10.63
C GLY A 139 -1.16 22.39 9.87
N HIS A 140 -1.17 21.24 10.58
CA HIS A 140 -1.15 19.91 9.95
C HIS A 140 -2.29 18.97 10.38
N GLY A 141 -3.22 19.42 11.25
CA GLY A 141 -4.37 18.63 11.70
C GLY A 141 -4.06 17.69 12.87
N GLY A 142 -4.85 16.64 13.03
CA GLY A 142 -4.70 15.63 14.06
C GLY A 142 -3.77 14.47 13.64
N ILE A 143 -3.46 13.59 14.59
CA ILE A 143 -2.71 12.36 14.32
C ILE A 143 -3.51 11.44 13.40
N LEU A 144 -4.83 11.33 13.62
CA LEU A 144 -5.69 10.45 12.82
C LEU A 144 -5.69 10.85 11.35
N ASP A 145 -5.68 12.18 11.06
CA ASP A 145 -5.57 12.71 9.70
C ASP A 145 -4.25 12.30 8.97
N ARG A 146 -3.30 11.70 9.67
CA ARG A 146 -2.00 11.28 9.12
C ARG A 146 -1.88 9.77 8.93
N ILE A 147 -2.70 9.01 9.63
CA ILE A 147 -2.62 7.55 9.63
C ILE A 147 -3.90 6.89 9.12
N ASP A 148 -4.87 7.69 8.67
CA ASP A 148 -6.17 7.22 8.17
C ASP A 148 -6.03 6.17 7.07
N GLY A 149 -5.33 6.49 5.99
CA GLY A 149 -5.03 5.56 4.90
C GLY A 149 -4.11 4.41 5.35
N THR A 150 -3.10 4.73 6.17
CA THR A 150 -2.11 3.76 6.64
C THR A 150 -2.74 2.64 7.46
N GLN A 151 -3.78 2.92 8.27
CA GLN A 151 -4.49 1.90 9.05
C GLN A 151 -5.18 0.86 8.14
N PHE A 152 -5.82 1.30 7.07
CA PHE A 152 -6.47 0.40 6.12
C PHE A 152 -5.45 -0.41 5.32
N ALA A 153 -4.35 0.21 4.91
CA ALA A 153 -3.23 -0.48 4.27
C ALA A 153 -2.63 -1.57 5.19
N ALA A 154 -2.48 -1.28 6.48
CA ALA A 154 -1.95 -2.23 7.46
C ALA A 154 -2.77 -3.51 7.55
N VAL A 155 -4.11 -3.39 7.55
CA VAL A 155 -5.01 -4.56 7.56
C VAL A 155 -4.83 -5.40 6.31
N VAL A 156 -4.77 -4.77 5.13
CA VAL A 156 -4.61 -5.47 3.85
C VAL A 156 -3.25 -6.15 3.75
N VAL A 157 -2.17 -5.48 4.13
CA VAL A 157 -0.83 -6.06 4.14
C VAL A 157 -0.77 -7.25 5.10
N TYR A 158 -1.28 -7.10 6.32
CA TYR A 158 -1.30 -8.16 7.33
C TYR A 158 -2.05 -9.40 6.85
N LEU A 159 -3.27 -9.22 6.32
CA LEU A 159 -4.06 -10.33 5.78
C LEU A 159 -3.37 -10.99 4.58
N SER A 160 -2.73 -10.21 3.70
CA SER A 160 -1.99 -10.74 2.56
C SER A 160 -0.84 -11.64 3.00
N PHE A 161 -0.10 -11.22 4.03
CA PHE A 161 1.00 -12.01 4.59
C PHE A 161 0.52 -13.31 5.25
N ILE A 162 -0.59 -13.27 6.01
CA ILE A 162 -1.20 -14.48 6.59
C ILE A 162 -1.62 -15.45 5.48
N ILE A 163 -2.28 -14.97 4.43
CA ILE A 163 -2.74 -15.81 3.32
C ILE A 163 -1.54 -16.46 2.62
N ILE A 164 -0.47 -15.72 2.37
CA ILE A 164 0.73 -16.24 1.73
C ILE A 164 1.35 -17.34 2.60
N HIS A 165 1.50 -17.11 3.91
CA HIS A 165 2.03 -18.13 4.83
C HIS A 165 1.14 -19.37 4.94
N ALA A 166 -0.17 -19.23 4.73
CA ALA A 166 -1.10 -20.36 4.76
C ALA A 166 -1.08 -21.21 3.47
N ILE A 167 -0.61 -20.63 2.35
CA ILE A 167 -0.58 -21.27 1.04
C ILE A 167 0.82 -21.81 0.70
N ALA A 168 1.88 -21.21 1.24
CA ALA A 168 3.28 -21.60 1.01
C ALA A 168 3.69 -22.83 1.83
#